data_8acb3b343f17e2db186d547d2dcf814a
#
_entry.id   8acb3b343f17e2db186d547d2dcf814a
#
_cell.length_a   1.000
_cell.length_b   1.000
_cell.length_c   1.000
_cell.angle_alpha   90.00
_cell.angle_beta   90.00
_cell.angle_gamma   90.00
#
_symmetry.space_group_name_H-M   'P 1'
#
loop_
_entity.id
_entity.type
_entity.pdbx_description
1 polymer ?
#
loop_
_entity_poly.entity_id
_entity_poly.type
_entity_poly.pdbx_seq_one_letter_code
_entity_poly.pdbx_strand_id
1 'polypeptide(L)'
;VVAGTPAIGKVIGWDGAQPIWEAVPTAFDITGFGLTGSSLVLAGATVTNPGFAASYNQLATAANLTDSEGNNDVIALPATAFVSPHAVQKLVYGGVWNFTLSASSPLGADSAGTGIFWGQNVYYGSAVDPGVYDSTFANSLTVALRAAPNGSYAYNTAVGESAFFIVRAGFGLTTANFTVGGFPFACSIVGTANVTNANGVVESYTFFRSDNTGLGAFNLVEA
;
A
#
# COMPACT_ATOMS: atom_id res chain seq x y z
N VAL A 1 -20.13 48.34 -23.43
CA VAL A 1 -18.75 48.52 -22.98
C VAL A 1 -18.66 47.86 -21.59
N VAL A 2 -17.79 46.85 -21.41
CA VAL A 2 -17.57 46.25 -20.10
C VAL A 2 -16.87 47.27 -19.19
N ALA A 3 -17.51 47.61 -18.08
CA ALA A 3 -16.96 48.57 -17.14
C ALA A 3 -15.82 47.95 -16.32
N GLY A 4 -14.69 48.61 -16.25
CA GLY A 4 -13.54 48.23 -15.43
C GLY A 4 -12.37 47.60 -16.21
N THR A 5 -11.22 47.49 -15.54
CA THR A 5 -10.01 46.87 -16.10
C THR A 5 -10.15 45.32 -15.96
N PRO A 6 -9.78 44.55 -17.01
CA PRO A 6 -9.75 43.09 -16.91
C PRO A 6 -8.87 42.62 -15.74
N ALA A 7 -9.42 41.86 -14.81
CA ALA A 7 -8.61 41.18 -13.80
C ALA A 7 -8.02 39.90 -14.39
N ILE A 8 -6.79 39.55 -14.00
CA ILE A 8 -6.18 38.28 -14.38
C ILE A 8 -7.10 37.12 -13.98
N GLY A 9 -7.34 36.17 -14.88
CA GLY A 9 -8.23 35.03 -14.64
C GLY A 9 -9.72 35.34 -14.79
N LYS A 10 -10.09 36.36 -15.54
CA LYS A 10 -11.48 36.71 -15.87
C LYS A 10 -11.69 36.72 -17.38
N VAL A 11 -12.88 36.33 -17.79
CA VAL A 11 -13.40 36.42 -19.16
C VAL A 11 -14.63 37.31 -19.18
N ILE A 12 -15.02 37.78 -20.35
CA ILE A 12 -16.26 38.51 -20.52
C ILE A 12 -17.43 37.50 -20.56
N GLY A 13 -18.30 37.54 -19.56
CA GLY A 13 -19.58 36.86 -19.54
C GLY A 13 -20.74 37.79 -19.83
N TRP A 14 -21.97 37.29 -19.71
CA TRP A 14 -23.22 38.05 -19.92
C TRP A 14 -24.23 37.72 -18.82
N ASP A 15 -24.69 38.72 -18.06
CA ASP A 15 -25.68 38.54 -16.98
C ASP A 15 -27.12 38.61 -17.43
N GLY A 16 -27.36 38.67 -18.75
CA GLY A 16 -28.67 38.83 -19.37
C GLY A 16 -29.05 40.29 -19.67
N ALA A 17 -28.32 41.26 -19.11
CA ALA A 17 -28.54 42.69 -19.30
C ALA A 17 -27.32 43.42 -19.84
N GLN A 18 -26.11 43.03 -19.39
CA GLN A 18 -24.86 43.67 -19.78
C GLN A 18 -23.68 42.69 -19.71
N PRO A 19 -22.56 42.95 -20.44
CA PRO A 19 -21.36 42.15 -20.29
C PRO A 19 -20.70 42.40 -18.92
N ILE A 20 -20.29 41.32 -18.28
CA ILE A 20 -19.62 41.29 -16.96
C ILE A 20 -18.31 40.53 -17.02
N TRP A 21 -17.45 40.70 -16.00
CA TRP A 21 -16.24 39.92 -15.84
C TRP A 21 -16.53 38.67 -15.00
N GLU A 22 -16.40 37.51 -15.60
CA GLU A 22 -16.59 36.22 -14.94
C GLU A 22 -15.25 35.52 -14.70
N ALA A 23 -15.22 34.62 -13.73
CA ALA A 23 -14.08 33.74 -13.54
C ALA A 23 -13.90 32.84 -14.78
N VAL A 24 -12.66 32.68 -15.25
CA VAL A 24 -12.36 31.67 -16.26
C VAL A 24 -12.72 30.31 -15.68
N PRO A 25 -13.56 29.51 -16.34
CA PRO A 25 -13.82 28.16 -15.89
C PRO A 25 -12.52 27.37 -15.74
N THR A 26 -12.30 26.76 -14.59
CA THR A 26 -11.17 25.88 -14.38
C THR A 26 -11.36 24.59 -15.19
N ALA A 27 -10.28 24.03 -15.73
CA ALA A 27 -10.35 22.71 -16.34
C ALA A 27 -10.91 21.67 -15.36
N PHE A 28 -11.52 20.62 -15.88
CA PHE A 28 -11.95 19.48 -15.05
C PHE A 28 -10.75 18.78 -14.45
N ASP A 29 -10.84 18.40 -13.17
CA ASP A 29 -9.77 17.73 -12.43
C ASP A 29 -10.36 16.76 -11.40
N ILE A 30 -9.79 15.56 -11.30
CA ILE A 30 -10.01 14.61 -10.21
C ILE A 30 -9.12 15.02 -9.05
N THR A 31 -9.68 15.71 -8.05
CA THR A 31 -8.93 16.25 -6.91
C THR A 31 -8.56 15.19 -5.87
N GLY A 32 -9.14 14.00 -5.96
CA GLY A 32 -8.79 12.84 -5.15
C GLY A 32 -9.40 11.56 -5.68
N PHE A 33 -8.62 10.48 -5.64
CA PHE A 33 -9.07 9.12 -5.94
C PHE A 33 -8.26 8.12 -5.11
N GLY A 34 -8.93 7.21 -4.42
CA GLY A 34 -8.27 6.20 -3.60
C GLY A 34 -9.20 5.09 -3.13
N LEU A 35 -8.59 4.03 -2.62
CA LEU A 35 -9.28 2.92 -1.97
C LEU A 35 -9.87 3.38 -0.63
N THR A 36 -11.07 2.90 -0.31
CA THR A 36 -11.69 3.06 1.02
C THR A 36 -11.25 1.98 2.02
N GLY A 37 -10.58 0.93 1.52
CA GLY A 37 -10.01 -0.17 2.30
C GLY A 37 -8.49 -0.22 2.23
N SER A 38 -7.91 -1.35 2.64
CA SER A 38 -6.47 -1.56 2.61
C SER A 38 -5.93 -1.64 1.18
N SER A 39 -4.85 -0.93 0.92
CA SER A 39 -4.05 -1.06 -0.31
C SER A 39 -2.98 -2.16 -0.22
N LEU A 40 -2.85 -2.82 0.93
CA LEU A 40 -1.91 -3.90 1.18
C LEU A 40 -2.64 -5.11 1.75
N VAL A 41 -2.53 -6.25 1.08
CA VAL A 41 -3.12 -7.53 1.47
C VAL A 41 -2.08 -8.64 1.44
N LEU A 42 -2.29 -9.71 2.20
CA LEU A 42 -1.36 -10.85 2.21
C LEU A 42 -1.46 -11.65 0.91
N ALA A 43 -0.33 -12.07 0.35
CA ALA A 43 -0.28 -12.98 -0.79
C ALA A 43 -1.19 -14.20 -0.56
N GLY A 44 -1.98 -14.54 -1.56
CA GLY A 44 -3.01 -15.58 -1.49
C GLY A 44 -4.39 -15.11 -1.02
N ALA A 45 -4.53 -13.90 -0.47
CA ALA A 45 -5.84 -13.35 -0.15
C ALA A 45 -6.63 -13.03 -1.44
N THR A 46 -7.92 -13.34 -1.42
CA THR A 46 -8.86 -12.86 -2.43
C THR A 46 -9.43 -11.52 -1.98
N VAL A 47 -9.27 -10.49 -2.80
CA VAL A 47 -9.93 -9.20 -2.61
C VAL A 47 -11.19 -9.20 -3.45
N THR A 48 -12.31 -8.90 -2.82
CA THR A 48 -13.63 -8.83 -3.45
C THR A 48 -14.24 -7.47 -3.27
N ASN A 49 -14.88 -6.96 -4.32
CA ASN A 49 -15.64 -5.71 -4.28
C ASN A 49 -14.87 -4.54 -3.63
N PRO A 50 -13.65 -4.20 -4.08
CA PRO A 50 -12.91 -3.09 -3.50
C PRO A 50 -13.71 -1.79 -3.62
N GLY A 51 -13.76 -1.04 -2.53
CA GLY A 51 -14.43 0.24 -2.46
C GLY A 51 -13.48 1.40 -2.79
N PHE A 52 -14.03 2.45 -3.41
CA PHE A 52 -13.30 3.63 -3.82
C PHE A 52 -14.02 4.91 -3.37
N ALA A 53 -13.22 5.95 -3.14
CA ALA A 53 -13.69 7.32 -3.00
C ALA A 53 -13.03 8.20 -4.06
N ALA A 54 -13.82 9.12 -4.62
CA ALA A 54 -13.36 10.10 -5.58
C ALA A 54 -13.89 11.49 -5.24
N SER A 55 -13.12 12.51 -5.58
CA SER A 55 -13.53 13.92 -5.49
C SER A 55 -13.16 14.65 -6.78
N TYR A 56 -13.97 15.62 -7.14
CA TYR A 56 -13.83 16.38 -8.38
C TYR A 56 -13.93 17.88 -8.08
N ASN A 57 -13.20 18.71 -8.83
CA ASN A 57 -13.29 20.17 -8.68
C ASN A 57 -14.62 20.73 -9.21
N GLN A 58 -15.37 19.94 -9.99
CA GLN A 58 -16.68 20.28 -10.56
C GLN A 58 -17.46 19.00 -10.87
N LEU A 59 -18.73 19.13 -11.26
CA LEU A 59 -19.60 18.00 -11.54
C LEU A 59 -19.09 17.19 -12.75
N ALA A 60 -18.74 15.93 -12.52
CA ALA A 60 -18.46 14.98 -13.58
C ALA A 60 -19.76 14.56 -14.29
N THR A 61 -19.72 14.41 -15.61
CA THR A 61 -20.85 13.98 -16.46
C THR A 61 -20.69 12.53 -16.96
N ALA A 62 -19.47 12.02 -16.97
CA ALA A 62 -19.17 10.60 -17.21
C ALA A 62 -17.99 10.16 -16.35
N ALA A 63 -18.00 8.90 -15.91
CA ALA A 63 -16.87 8.29 -15.22
C ALA A 63 -16.84 6.78 -15.46
N ASN A 64 -15.65 6.24 -15.65
CA ASN A 64 -15.36 4.81 -15.79
C ASN A 64 -14.19 4.42 -14.89
N LEU A 65 -14.30 3.25 -14.26
CA LEU A 65 -13.21 2.59 -13.55
C LEU A 65 -12.71 1.44 -14.40
N THR A 66 -11.44 1.47 -14.79
CA THR A 66 -10.76 0.35 -15.44
C THR A 66 -9.72 -0.26 -14.49
N ASP A 67 -9.41 -1.53 -14.68
CA ASP A 67 -8.39 -2.20 -13.89
C ASP A 67 -7.37 -2.97 -14.74
N SER A 68 -6.28 -3.42 -14.10
CA SER A 68 -5.20 -4.17 -14.75
C SER A 68 -5.60 -5.61 -15.17
N GLU A 69 -6.76 -6.10 -14.77
CA GLU A 69 -7.30 -7.40 -15.15
C GLU A 69 -8.21 -7.30 -16.40
N GLY A 70 -8.41 -6.07 -16.92
CA GLY A 70 -9.19 -5.81 -18.13
C GLY A 70 -10.66 -5.49 -17.89
N ASN A 71 -11.06 -5.27 -16.64
CA ASN A 71 -12.42 -4.87 -16.31
C ASN A 71 -12.64 -3.38 -16.59
N ASN A 72 -13.89 -3.01 -16.91
CA ASN A 72 -14.30 -1.64 -17.16
C ASN A 72 -15.72 -1.42 -16.61
N ASP A 73 -15.82 -0.68 -15.51
CA ASP A 73 -17.07 -0.39 -14.81
C ASP A 73 -17.51 1.04 -15.07
N VAL A 74 -18.71 1.22 -15.57
CA VAL A 74 -19.35 2.55 -15.70
C VAL A 74 -19.84 3.00 -14.33
N ILE A 75 -19.36 4.16 -13.88
CA ILE A 75 -19.74 4.73 -12.58
C ILE A 75 -21.01 5.57 -12.75
N ALA A 76 -22.06 5.21 -12.02
CA ALA A 76 -23.30 5.97 -11.97
C ALA A 76 -23.07 7.30 -11.23
N LEU A 77 -23.12 8.41 -11.95
CA LEU A 77 -22.91 9.74 -11.37
C LEU A 77 -24.23 10.35 -10.82
N PRO A 78 -24.15 11.21 -9.82
CA PRO A 78 -22.97 11.83 -9.21
C PRO A 78 -22.42 11.04 -8.00
N ALA A 79 -21.71 9.92 -8.25
CA ALA A 79 -21.12 9.13 -7.16
C ALA A 79 -19.73 9.66 -6.78
N THR A 80 -19.50 9.84 -5.49
CA THR A 80 -18.20 10.12 -4.88
C THR A 80 -17.65 8.89 -4.13
N ALA A 81 -18.47 7.84 -3.98
CA ALA A 81 -18.09 6.55 -3.43
C ALA A 81 -18.75 5.44 -4.27
N PHE A 82 -17.99 4.42 -4.63
CA PHE A 82 -18.43 3.29 -5.45
C PHE A 82 -17.60 2.05 -5.16
N VAL A 83 -18.03 0.91 -5.67
CA VAL A 83 -17.32 -0.38 -5.55
C VAL A 83 -17.12 -0.98 -6.94
N SER A 84 -16.00 -1.69 -7.13
CA SER A 84 -15.85 -2.58 -8.29
C SER A 84 -16.49 -3.93 -7.95
N PRO A 85 -17.31 -4.53 -8.83
CA PRO A 85 -17.98 -5.81 -8.55
C PRO A 85 -17.06 -7.03 -8.76
N HIS A 86 -15.77 -6.82 -8.93
CA HIS A 86 -14.81 -7.85 -9.30
C HIS A 86 -14.10 -8.44 -8.09
N ALA A 87 -13.47 -9.60 -8.30
CA ALA A 87 -12.67 -10.29 -7.30
C ALA A 87 -11.34 -10.75 -7.92
N VAL A 88 -10.23 -10.48 -7.25
CA VAL A 88 -8.89 -10.87 -7.69
C VAL A 88 -8.11 -11.50 -6.55
N GLN A 89 -7.37 -12.56 -6.87
CA GLN A 89 -6.43 -13.20 -5.98
C GLN A 89 -5.05 -13.26 -6.65
N LYS A 90 -4.01 -12.87 -5.92
CA LYS A 90 -2.62 -13.08 -6.36
C LYS A 90 -1.93 -14.03 -5.38
N LEU A 91 -1.40 -15.13 -5.90
CA LEU A 91 -0.77 -16.19 -5.12
C LEU A 91 0.71 -15.93 -4.82
N VAL A 92 1.24 -14.80 -5.30
CA VAL A 92 2.66 -14.47 -5.15
C VAL A 92 2.82 -13.06 -4.57
N TYR A 93 3.91 -12.86 -3.83
CA TYR A 93 4.36 -11.54 -3.42
C TYR A 93 4.60 -10.63 -4.65
N GLY A 94 4.27 -9.36 -4.50
CA GLY A 94 4.49 -8.35 -5.56
C GLY A 94 3.38 -8.31 -6.60
N GLY A 95 2.34 -9.15 -6.48
CA GLY A 95 1.16 -9.02 -7.30
C GLY A 95 0.48 -7.66 -7.06
N VAL A 96 0.02 -7.01 -8.12
CA VAL A 96 -0.67 -5.71 -8.04
C VAL A 96 -1.97 -5.78 -8.83
N TRP A 97 -3.00 -5.16 -8.29
CA TRP A 97 -4.25 -4.89 -8.98
C TRP A 97 -4.42 -3.38 -9.05
N ASN A 98 -4.08 -2.81 -10.21
CA ASN A 98 -4.15 -1.38 -10.44
C ASN A 98 -5.54 -0.97 -10.94
N PHE A 99 -5.99 0.20 -10.53
CA PHE A 99 -7.23 0.82 -10.94
C PHE A 99 -6.97 2.21 -11.50
N THR A 100 -7.68 2.57 -12.56
CA THR A 100 -7.67 3.91 -13.15
C THR A 100 -9.10 4.41 -13.24
N LEU A 101 -9.39 5.51 -12.55
CA LEU A 101 -10.61 6.27 -12.71
C LEU A 101 -10.40 7.29 -13.82
N SER A 102 -11.23 7.24 -14.87
CA SER A 102 -11.29 8.26 -15.92
C SER A 102 -12.63 8.97 -15.83
N ALA A 103 -12.63 10.28 -15.71
CA ALA A 103 -13.84 11.07 -15.59
C ALA A 103 -13.79 12.30 -16.50
N SER A 104 -14.94 12.82 -16.87
CA SER A 104 -15.06 13.99 -17.74
C SER A 104 -16.23 14.90 -17.39
N SER A 105 -16.13 16.13 -17.82
CA SER A 105 -17.18 17.16 -17.82
C SER A 105 -17.14 17.92 -19.16
N PRO A 106 -18.07 18.85 -19.42
CA PRO A 106 -17.98 19.75 -20.57
C PRO A 106 -16.70 20.60 -20.63
N LEU A 107 -15.97 20.73 -19.52
CA LEU A 107 -14.74 21.52 -19.41
C LEU A 107 -13.45 20.68 -19.51
N GLY A 108 -13.56 19.40 -19.81
CA GLY A 108 -12.41 18.51 -20.00
C GLY A 108 -12.56 17.14 -19.41
N ALA A 109 -11.50 16.38 -19.43
CA ALA A 109 -11.39 15.03 -18.87
C ALA A 109 -10.09 14.90 -18.09
N ASP A 110 -10.10 14.02 -17.07
CA ASP A 110 -8.93 13.69 -16.26
C ASP A 110 -8.95 12.22 -15.86
N SER A 111 -7.80 11.72 -15.39
CA SER A 111 -7.67 10.36 -14.88
C SER A 111 -6.75 10.30 -13.67
N ALA A 112 -7.10 9.42 -12.72
CA ALA A 112 -6.32 9.16 -11.51
C ALA A 112 -6.21 7.66 -11.24
N GLY A 113 -5.10 7.24 -10.64
CA GLY A 113 -4.80 5.83 -10.39
C GLY A 113 -4.62 5.50 -8.91
N THR A 114 -4.95 4.25 -8.55
CA THR A 114 -4.64 3.63 -7.26
C THR A 114 -4.46 2.13 -7.45
N GLY A 115 -4.08 1.40 -6.40
CA GLY A 115 -3.90 -0.05 -6.53
C GLY A 115 -3.87 -0.80 -5.21
N ILE A 116 -4.04 -2.11 -5.31
CA ILE A 116 -3.90 -3.06 -4.20
C ILE A 116 -2.65 -3.90 -4.46
N PHE A 117 -1.80 -4.01 -3.45
CA PHE A 117 -0.55 -4.75 -3.51
C PHE A 117 -0.64 -6.01 -2.64
N TRP A 118 -0.23 -7.15 -3.18
CA TRP A 118 -0.11 -8.40 -2.43
C TRP A 118 1.27 -8.48 -1.79
N GLY A 119 1.31 -8.13 -0.52
CA GLY A 119 2.49 -8.18 0.34
C GLY A 119 2.72 -9.54 0.96
N GLN A 120 3.65 -9.57 1.91
CA GLN A 120 4.04 -10.77 2.64
C GLN A 120 4.16 -10.50 4.13
N ASN A 121 4.24 -11.57 4.89
CA ASN A 121 4.56 -11.51 6.30
C ASN A 121 6.06 -11.28 6.51
N VAL A 122 6.38 -10.43 7.48
CA VAL A 122 7.64 -10.41 8.18
C VAL A 122 7.38 -10.92 9.58
N TYR A 123 8.13 -11.92 10.02
CA TYR A 123 7.98 -12.48 11.36
C TYR A 123 9.13 -11.99 12.22
N TYR A 124 8.83 -11.59 13.44
CA TYR A 124 9.84 -11.09 14.37
C TYR A 124 9.43 -11.34 15.82
N GLY A 125 10.39 -11.44 16.70
CA GLY A 125 10.13 -11.63 18.12
C GLY A 125 11.29 -12.30 18.84
N SER A 126 11.08 -12.56 20.11
CA SER A 126 12.05 -13.18 21.02
C SER A 126 11.64 -14.60 21.32
N ALA A 127 12.58 -15.50 21.24
CA ALA A 127 12.38 -16.91 21.58
C ALA A 127 13.69 -17.59 22.02
N VAL A 128 13.57 -18.68 22.75
CA VAL A 128 14.66 -19.64 22.90
C VAL A 128 14.94 -20.27 21.55
N ASP A 129 16.22 -20.49 21.21
CA ASP A 129 16.59 -21.09 19.93
C ASP A 129 15.91 -22.46 19.76
N PRO A 130 15.05 -22.63 18.74
CA PRO A 130 14.31 -23.89 18.54
C PRO A 130 15.18 -25.02 17.98
N GLY A 131 16.37 -24.71 17.47
CA GLY A 131 17.23 -25.65 16.75
C GLY A 131 16.70 -26.11 15.40
N VAL A 132 15.41 -25.89 15.09
CA VAL A 132 14.77 -26.14 13.80
C VAL A 132 14.03 -24.89 13.36
N TYR A 133 14.36 -24.42 12.18
CA TYR A 133 13.79 -23.20 11.59
C TYR A 133 12.83 -23.59 10.47
N ASP A 134 11.56 -23.53 10.78
CA ASP A 134 10.47 -23.97 9.87
C ASP A 134 9.25 -23.04 9.93
N SER A 135 8.18 -23.44 9.24
CA SER A 135 6.93 -22.70 9.21
C SER A 135 6.26 -22.62 10.59
N THR A 136 6.39 -23.66 11.43
CA THR A 136 5.81 -23.69 12.77
C THR A 136 6.47 -22.64 13.65
N PHE A 137 7.79 -22.59 13.63
CA PHE A 137 8.54 -21.60 14.39
C PHE A 137 8.24 -20.18 13.90
N ALA A 138 8.29 -19.93 12.59
CA ALA A 138 8.00 -18.61 12.04
C ALA A 138 6.59 -18.13 12.48
N ASN A 139 5.58 -18.97 12.34
CA ASN A 139 4.19 -18.63 12.71
C ASN A 139 3.95 -18.52 14.23
N SER A 140 4.88 -18.90 15.08
CA SER A 140 4.83 -18.67 16.53
C SER A 140 5.25 -17.26 16.95
N LEU A 141 5.91 -16.51 16.06
CA LEU A 141 6.39 -15.16 16.31
C LEU A 141 5.33 -14.09 15.96
N THR A 142 5.62 -12.84 16.29
CA THR A 142 4.81 -11.71 15.88
C THR A 142 4.88 -11.53 14.36
N VAL A 143 3.77 -11.17 13.75
CA VAL A 143 3.64 -11.01 12.30
C VAL A 143 3.35 -9.55 11.94
N ALA A 144 4.05 -9.04 10.95
CA ALA A 144 3.73 -7.76 10.30
C ALA A 144 3.56 -7.98 8.79
N LEU A 145 2.44 -7.55 8.24
CA LEU A 145 2.23 -7.53 6.80
C LEU A 145 3.01 -6.36 6.19
N ARG A 146 3.82 -6.63 5.17
CA ARG A 146 4.70 -5.63 4.54
C ARG A 146 4.71 -5.74 3.01
N ALA A 147 4.83 -4.57 2.36
CA ALA A 147 5.17 -4.48 0.94
C ALA A 147 6.69 -4.60 0.71
N ALA A 148 7.50 -4.19 1.70
CA ALA A 148 8.95 -4.34 1.75
C ALA A 148 9.36 -4.62 3.20
N PRO A 149 10.53 -5.24 3.46
CA PRO A 149 10.91 -5.65 4.81
C PRO A 149 11.32 -4.49 5.71
N ASN A 150 11.64 -3.33 5.13
CA ASN A 150 12.11 -2.15 5.86
C ASN A 150 11.15 -1.71 6.96
N GLY A 151 11.71 -1.30 8.08
CA GLY A 151 10.91 -0.83 9.20
C GLY A 151 11.63 -0.93 10.54
N SER A 152 10.88 -0.63 11.60
CA SER A 152 11.33 -0.77 12.99
C SER A 152 10.49 -1.84 13.69
N TYR A 153 11.16 -2.75 14.37
CA TYR A 153 10.59 -3.91 15.03
C TYR A 153 10.98 -3.92 16.50
N ALA A 154 9.99 -3.87 17.39
CA ALA A 154 10.21 -3.85 18.83
C ALA A 154 10.46 -5.26 19.38
N TYR A 155 11.49 -5.42 20.17
CA TYR A 155 11.86 -6.64 20.85
C TYR A 155 11.92 -6.44 22.36
N ASN A 156 11.70 -7.52 23.10
CA ASN A 156 11.97 -7.63 24.53
C ASN A 156 12.45 -9.04 24.80
N THR A 157 13.78 -9.25 24.76
CA THR A 157 14.39 -10.57 24.91
C THR A 157 14.70 -10.87 26.38
N ALA A 158 14.14 -11.96 26.92
CA ALA A 158 14.47 -12.46 28.23
C ALA A 158 15.81 -13.22 28.25
N VAL A 159 16.32 -13.51 29.44
CA VAL A 159 17.54 -14.30 29.59
C VAL A 159 17.36 -15.68 28.91
N GLY A 160 18.30 -16.05 28.05
CA GLY A 160 18.25 -17.29 27.25
C GLY A 160 17.47 -17.17 25.94
N GLU A 161 16.79 -16.06 25.68
CA GLU A 161 16.11 -15.82 24.40
C GLU A 161 16.99 -15.01 23.45
N SER A 162 16.89 -15.31 22.16
CA SER A 162 17.43 -14.53 21.05
C SER A 162 16.33 -13.74 20.37
N ALA A 163 16.69 -12.63 19.72
CA ALA A 163 15.81 -11.93 18.79
C ALA A 163 15.88 -12.62 17.42
N PHE A 164 14.72 -12.90 16.85
CA PHE A 164 14.56 -13.46 15.50
C PHE A 164 13.90 -12.45 14.58
N PHE A 165 14.45 -12.36 13.37
CA PHE A 165 13.85 -11.64 12.25
C PHE A 165 13.79 -12.57 11.05
N ILE A 166 12.60 -12.80 10.50
CA ILE A 166 12.38 -13.79 9.45
C ILE A 166 11.68 -13.10 8.29
N VAL A 167 12.30 -13.12 7.15
CA VAL A 167 11.87 -12.37 5.98
C VAL A 167 12.01 -13.20 4.72
N ARG A 168 11.20 -12.94 3.71
CA ARG A 168 11.27 -13.60 2.41
C ARG A 168 12.69 -13.55 1.84
N ALA A 169 13.23 -14.69 1.46
CA ALA A 169 14.61 -14.82 0.97
C ALA A 169 14.89 -13.97 -0.29
N GLY A 170 13.86 -13.75 -1.13
CA GLY A 170 13.95 -12.93 -2.34
C GLY A 170 14.25 -11.45 -2.13
N PHE A 171 14.25 -10.95 -0.90
CA PHE A 171 14.69 -9.57 -0.60
C PHE A 171 16.21 -9.43 -0.57
N GLY A 172 16.95 -10.52 -0.47
CA GLY A 172 18.41 -10.51 -0.49
C GLY A 172 19.06 -9.79 0.70
N LEU A 173 18.36 -9.72 1.85
CA LEU A 173 18.91 -9.09 3.06
C LEU A 173 20.12 -9.85 3.58
N THR A 174 21.06 -9.09 4.12
CA THR A 174 22.24 -9.56 4.82
C THR A 174 22.24 -9.06 6.26
N THR A 175 23.15 -9.55 7.09
CA THR A 175 23.29 -9.08 8.48
C THR A 175 23.64 -7.60 8.59
N ALA A 176 24.22 -7.01 7.53
CA ALA A 176 24.58 -5.58 7.48
C ALA A 176 23.38 -4.64 7.39
N ASN A 177 22.19 -5.15 7.02
CA ASN A 177 20.97 -4.34 6.93
C ASN A 177 20.34 -4.00 8.29
N PHE A 178 20.82 -4.60 9.39
CA PHE A 178 20.20 -4.45 10.70
C PHE A 178 20.97 -3.52 11.63
N THR A 179 20.24 -2.58 12.25
CA THR A 179 20.80 -1.64 13.21
C THR A 179 19.94 -1.54 14.47
N VAL A 180 20.57 -1.21 15.58
CA VAL A 180 19.92 -0.83 16.85
C VAL A 180 20.51 0.49 17.30
N GLY A 181 19.69 1.52 17.47
CA GLY A 181 20.15 2.86 17.85
C GLY A 181 21.13 3.48 16.83
N GLY A 182 21.07 3.07 15.55
CA GLY A 182 21.99 3.51 14.49
C GLY A 182 23.32 2.75 14.44
N PHE A 183 23.54 1.74 15.29
CA PHE A 183 24.73 0.90 15.28
C PHE A 183 24.43 -0.46 14.67
N PRO A 184 25.39 -1.11 13.98
CA PRO A 184 25.22 -2.45 13.44
C PRO A 184 24.76 -3.44 14.52
N PHE A 185 23.74 -4.22 14.19
CA PHE A 185 23.21 -5.24 15.09
C PHE A 185 23.91 -6.58 14.84
N ALA A 186 24.49 -7.15 15.89
CA ALA A 186 25.18 -8.43 15.80
C ALA A 186 24.15 -9.57 15.66
N CYS A 187 24.03 -10.11 14.46
CA CYS A 187 23.16 -11.22 14.13
C CYS A 187 23.74 -12.12 13.05
N SER A 188 23.27 -13.35 12.98
CA SER A 188 23.67 -14.35 12.00
C SER A 188 22.47 -14.88 11.22
N ILE A 189 22.69 -15.27 9.96
CA ILE A 189 21.72 -16.09 9.22
C ILE A 189 21.84 -17.52 9.75
N VAL A 190 20.75 -18.03 10.32
CA VAL A 190 20.73 -19.37 10.94
C VAL A 190 20.06 -20.41 10.04
N GLY A 191 19.39 -19.99 8.96
CA GLY A 191 18.83 -20.92 7.99
C GLY A 191 17.92 -20.24 6.98
N THR A 192 17.47 -21.04 6.02
CA THR A 192 16.37 -20.74 5.10
C THR A 192 15.40 -21.90 5.09
N ALA A 193 14.12 -21.60 5.07
CA ALA A 193 13.08 -22.63 4.99
C ALA A 193 11.84 -22.09 4.27
N ASN A 194 11.02 -23.01 3.78
CA ASN A 194 9.70 -22.67 3.26
C ASN A 194 8.75 -22.38 4.42
N VAL A 195 8.09 -21.22 4.36
CA VAL A 195 7.06 -20.82 5.33
C VAL A 195 5.73 -20.71 4.60
N THR A 196 4.71 -21.35 5.17
CA THR A 196 3.33 -21.27 4.67
C THR A 196 2.61 -20.17 5.42
N ASN A 197 2.08 -19.17 4.71
CA ASN A 197 1.28 -18.12 5.30
C ASN A 197 -0.18 -18.57 5.60
N ALA A 198 -0.96 -17.70 6.24
CA ALA A 198 -2.35 -18.00 6.60
C ALA A 198 -3.28 -18.28 5.40
N ASN A 199 -2.91 -17.88 4.19
CA ASN A 199 -3.66 -18.14 2.95
C ASN A 199 -3.14 -19.37 2.19
N GLY A 200 -2.25 -20.17 2.79
CA GLY A 200 -1.69 -21.38 2.19
C GLY A 200 -0.58 -21.14 1.16
N VAL A 201 -0.15 -19.91 0.96
CA VAL A 201 0.97 -19.60 0.06
C VAL A 201 2.29 -19.97 0.73
N VAL A 202 3.11 -20.72 0.00
CA VAL A 202 4.43 -21.20 0.46
C VAL A 202 5.51 -20.39 -0.23
N GLU A 203 6.37 -19.75 0.56
CA GLU A 203 7.52 -19.00 0.07
C GLU A 203 8.78 -19.31 0.90
N SER A 204 9.96 -19.12 0.31
CA SER A 204 11.23 -19.30 1.00
C SER A 204 11.54 -18.06 1.86
N TYR A 205 11.91 -18.29 3.12
CA TYR A 205 12.27 -17.27 4.10
C TYR A 205 13.69 -17.48 4.63
N THR A 206 14.38 -16.38 4.89
CA THR A 206 15.66 -16.33 5.58
C THR A 206 15.44 -16.01 7.05
N PHE A 207 16.06 -16.78 7.93
CA PHE A 207 15.98 -16.65 9.37
C PHE A 207 17.27 -15.97 9.89
N PHE A 208 17.10 -14.78 10.46
CA PHE A 208 18.14 -14.04 11.16
C PHE A 208 17.93 -14.21 12.66
N ARG A 209 19.00 -14.38 13.40
CA ARG A 209 19.01 -14.50 14.86
C ARG A 209 20.09 -13.61 15.45
N SER A 210 19.81 -12.92 16.57
CA SER A 210 20.82 -12.22 17.34
C SER A 210 21.93 -13.17 17.81
N ASP A 211 23.18 -12.73 17.75
CA ASP A 211 24.33 -13.53 18.23
C ASP A 211 24.38 -13.60 19.77
N ASN A 212 23.71 -12.67 20.45
CA ASN A 212 23.59 -12.62 21.89
C ASN A 212 22.14 -12.88 22.33
N THR A 213 22.00 -13.42 23.55
CA THR A 213 20.70 -13.64 24.23
C THR A 213 20.48 -12.62 25.35
N GLY A 214 19.24 -12.45 25.79
CA GLY A 214 18.92 -11.62 26.95
C GLY A 214 19.20 -10.14 26.77
N LEU A 215 19.02 -9.60 25.57
CA LEU A 215 19.34 -8.21 25.22
C LEU A 215 18.38 -7.18 25.85
N GLY A 216 17.28 -7.63 26.49
CA GLY A 216 16.24 -6.74 27.02
C GLY A 216 15.41 -6.10 25.92
N ALA A 217 14.90 -4.89 26.18
CA ALA A 217 14.05 -4.14 25.26
C ALA A 217 14.89 -3.30 24.29
N PHE A 218 14.61 -3.43 22.97
CA PHE A 218 15.23 -2.61 21.93
C PHE A 218 14.36 -2.58 20.66
N ASN A 219 14.66 -1.66 19.75
CA ASN A 219 14.07 -1.61 18.42
C ASN A 219 15.14 -1.97 17.39
N LEU A 220 14.88 -3.03 16.63
CA LEU A 220 15.67 -3.39 15.45
C LEU A 220 15.14 -2.59 14.27
N VAL A 221 16.04 -1.93 13.54
CA VAL A 221 15.72 -1.21 12.31
C VAL A 221 16.37 -1.95 11.15
N GLU A 222 15.55 -2.25 10.14
CA GLU A 222 15.98 -2.74 8.84
C GLU A 222 15.86 -1.57 7.84
N ALA A 223 16.96 -1.29 7.12
CA ALA A 223 17.14 -0.16 6.23
C ALA A 223 17.49 -0.59 4.79
#